data_676078e242a66311b2a57eb0231cd08a
#
_entry.id   676078e242a66311b2a57eb0231cd08a
#
_cell.length_a   1.000
_cell.length_b   1.000
_cell.length_c   1.000
_cell.angle_alpha   90.00
_cell.angle_beta   90.00
_cell.angle_gamma   90.00
#
_symmetry.space_group_name_H-M   'P 1'
#
loop_
_entity.id
_entity.type
_entity.pdbx_description
1 polymer ?
#
loop_
_entity_poly.entity_id
_entity_poly.type
_entity_poly.pdbx_seq_one_letter_code
_entity_poly.pdbx_strand_id
1 'polypeptide(L)'
;NILNHVSPHTTGVIFSSWLYKSSPHDNIMRSNSHRVISTAPIPLFSLRAIGIEEEGGIVGGYIYNKENYNARLLETIHKILNGTPARNIPLYYPDDGAPVFNYKSLLQRDLNPKLCPKGTIFYNMPPTFWEKYEYVIISITAAIITLLFFFQYLRLQSLSRIKRLQQQQLDSNLKYR
;
A
#
# COMPACT_ATOMS: atom_id res chain seq x y z
N ASN A 1 26.53 -21.91 -9.56
CA ASN A 1 25.89 -20.63 -9.24
C ASN A 1 26.52 -20.12 -7.95
N ILE A 2 27.25 -19.03 -8.02
CA ILE A 2 28.01 -18.47 -6.88
C ILE A 2 27.07 -18.17 -5.70
N LEU A 3 25.84 -17.74 -5.97
CA LEU A 3 24.85 -17.41 -4.94
C LEU A 3 24.42 -18.59 -4.06
N ASN A 4 24.60 -19.82 -4.52
CA ASN A 4 24.25 -21.02 -3.74
C ASN A 4 25.32 -21.41 -2.68
N HIS A 5 26.46 -20.76 -2.73
CA HIS A 5 27.59 -21.04 -1.80
C HIS A 5 27.72 -19.98 -0.70
N VAL A 6 26.80 -19.02 -0.67
CA VAL A 6 26.83 -17.89 0.28
C VAL A 6 25.77 -18.08 1.35
N SER A 7 26.09 -17.78 2.60
CA SER A 7 25.15 -17.90 3.72
C SER A 7 24.01 -16.87 3.59
N PRO A 8 22.72 -17.31 3.56
CA PRO A 8 21.59 -16.41 3.43
C PRO A 8 21.35 -15.54 4.66
N HIS A 9 21.85 -15.93 5.84
CA HIS A 9 21.63 -15.21 7.09
C HIS A 9 22.66 -14.10 7.35
N THR A 10 23.79 -14.13 6.68
CA THR A 10 24.90 -13.19 6.90
C THR A 10 25.24 -12.36 5.68
N THR A 11 24.62 -12.65 4.55
CA THR A 11 24.97 -12.02 3.28
C THR A 11 23.74 -11.48 2.58
N GLY A 12 23.82 -10.24 2.12
CA GLY A 12 22.90 -9.63 1.21
C GLY A 12 23.60 -9.24 -0.08
N VAL A 13 22.89 -9.25 -1.20
CA VAL A 13 23.42 -8.82 -2.50
C VAL A 13 22.70 -7.58 -3.00
N ILE A 14 23.46 -6.59 -3.44
CA ILE A 14 22.93 -5.42 -4.13
C ILE A 14 22.92 -5.73 -5.62
N PHE A 15 21.71 -5.78 -6.17
CA PHE A 15 21.46 -5.94 -7.60
C PHE A 15 21.29 -4.57 -8.25
N SER A 16 22.23 -4.18 -9.10
CA SER A 16 22.14 -2.88 -9.80
C SER A 16 21.42 -3.00 -11.13
N SER A 17 21.87 -3.89 -12.00
CA SER A 17 21.19 -4.25 -13.24
C SER A 17 21.87 -5.47 -13.86
N TRP A 18 21.12 -6.24 -14.64
CA TRP A 18 21.65 -7.31 -15.43
C TRP A 18 21.16 -7.17 -16.87
N LEU A 19 22.10 -6.96 -17.76
CA LEU A 19 21.87 -6.91 -19.18
C LEU A 19 22.63 -8.09 -19.81
N TYR A 20 21.93 -9.15 -20.14
CA TYR A 20 22.49 -10.27 -20.87
C TYR A 20 21.90 -10.31 -22.28
N LYS A 21 22.76 -10.33 -23.28
CA LYS A 21 22.39 -10.51 -24.67
C LYS A 21 22.83 -11.88 -25.13
N SER A 22 21.88 -12.80 -25.31
CA SER A 22 22.17 -14.17 -25.76
C SER A 22 22.39 -14.25 -27.27
N SER A 23 21.85 -13.30 -28.05
CA SER A 23 21.96 -13.23 -29.50
C SER A 23 21.91 -11.76 -29.99
N PRO A 24 22.51 -11.42 -31.13
CA PRO A 24 22.39 -10.10 -31.74
C PRO A 24 20.93 -9.65 -32.00
N HIS A 25 19.99 -10.59 -32.13
CA HIS A 25 18.58 -10.34 -32.41
C HIS A 25 17.66 -10.45 -31.22
N ASP A 26 18.18 -10.90 -30.05
CA ASP A 26 17.35 -11.00 -28.85
C ASP A 26 17.19 -9.65 -28.17
N ASN A 27 15.94 -9.31 -27.92
CA ASN A 27 15.61 -8.26 -26.95
C ASN A 27 16.16 -8.64 -25.58
N ILE A 28 16.74 -7.67 -24.89
CA ILE A 28 17.26 -7.80 -23.53
C ILE A 28 16.26 -8.56 -22.67
N MET A 29 16.58 -9.78 -22.29
CA MET A 29 15.62 -10.66 -21.63
C MET A 29 15.36 -10.21 -20.19
N ARG A 30 14.21 -9.58 -19.96
CA ARG A 30 13.59 -9.43 -18.63
C ARG A 30 13.44 -10.79 -17.92
N SER A 31 13.14 -11.83 -18.67
CA SER A 31 12.89 -13.17 -18.14
C SER A 31 14.05 -13.81 -17.39
N ASN A 32 15.30 -13.58 -17.81
CA ASN A 32 16.46 -14.16 -17.14
C ASN A 32 16.82 -13.44 -15.82
N SER A 33 16.73 -12.12 -15.79
CA SER A 33 16.91 -11.38 -14.54
C SER A 33 15.83 -11.75 -13.53
N HIS A 34 14.59 -11.87 -13.98
CA HIS A 34 13.45 -12.28 -13.16
C HIS A 34 13.66 -13.67 -12.54
N ARG A 35 14.10 -14.64 -13.34
CA ARG A 35 14.40 -15.99 -12.86
C ARG A 35 15.53 -16.02 -11.83
N VAL A 36 16.60 -15.24 -12.04
CA VAL A 36 17.72 -15.17 -11.07
C VAL A 36 17.26 -14.52 -9.76
N ILE A 37 16.45 -13.47 -9.85
CA ILE A 37 15.91 -12.76 -8.68
C ILE A 37 14.98 -13.64 -7.86
N SER A 38 14.02 -14.32 -8.52
CA SER A 38 13.01 -15.14 -7.84
C SER A 38 13.58 -16.42 -7.23
N THR A 39 14.67 -16.98 -7.80
CA THR A 39 15.29 -18.22 -7.33
C THR A 39 16.50 -18.00 -6.41
N ALA A 40 16.91 -16.76 -6.17
CA ALA A 40 18.05 -16.48 -5.31
C ALA A 40 17.76 -16.87 -3.86
N PRO A 41 18.60 -17.71 -3.22
CA PRO A 41 18.41 -18.15 -1.84
C PRO A 41 18.72 -17.04 -0.82
N ILE A 42 19.39 -15.98 -1.24
CA ILE A 42 19.85 -14.87 -0.41
C ILE A 42 19.03 -13.60 -0.65
N PRO A 43 18.91 -12.69 0.33
CA PRO A 43 18.20 -11.45 0.15
C PRO A 43 18.87 -10.56 -0.90
N LEU A 44 18.09 -10.18 -1.91
CA LEU A 44 18.52 -9.26 -2.96
C LEU A 44 17.94 -7.87 -2.70
N PHE A 45 18.81 -6.88 -2.72
CA PHE A 45 18.44 -5.47 -2.63
C PHE A 45 18.70 -4.78 -3.97
N SER A 46 17.94 -3.74 -4.28
CA SER A 46 18.13 -2.99 -5.52
C SER A 46 18.11 -1.48 -5.29
N LEU A 47 18.83 -0.76 -6.15
CA LEU A 47 18.76 0.70 -6.25
C LEU A 47 17.66 1.16 -7.23
N ARG A 48 16.92 0.23 -7.80
CA ARG A 48 15.85 0.47 -8.78
C ARG A 48 14.59 -0.30 -8.41
N ALA A 49 13.44 0.27 -8.68
CA ALA A 49 12.12 -0.33 -8.39
C ALA A 49 11.77 -1.53 -9.32
N ILE A 50 12.75 -2.39 -9.63
CA ILE A 50 12.53 -3.53 -10.53
C ILE A 50 12.29 -4.78 -9.70
N GLY A 51 11.12 -5.39 -9.85
CA GLY A 51 10.80 -6.68 -9.20
C GLY A 51 10.53 -6.61 -7.69
N ILE A 52 10.35 -5.41 -7.11
CA ILE A 52 10.01 -5.26 -5.68
C ILE A 52 8.55 -5.65 -5.42
N GLU A 53 7.66 -5.44 -6.40
CA GLU A 53 6.23 -5.76 -6.27
C GLU A 53 5.94 -7.26 -6.38
N GLU A 54 6.88 -8.04 -6.90
CA GLU A 54 6.71 -9.45 -7.20
C GLU A 54 7.00 -10.33 -5.99
N GLU A 55 6.25 -11.42 -5.83
CA GLU A 55 6.51 -12.41 -4.77
C GLU A 55 7.83 -13.15 -5.04
N GLY A 56 8.68 -13.23 -4.01
CA GLY A 56 9.99 -13.86 -4.10
C GLY A 56 11.05 -13.04 -4.84
N GLY A 57 10.71 -11.80 -5.22
CA GLY A 57 11.60 -10.90 -5.93
C GLY A 57 12.64 -10.21 -5.04
N ILE A 58 12.98 -8.99 -5.42
CA ILE A 58 13.87 -8.12 -4.65
C ILE A 58 13.22 -7.78 -3.31
N VAL A 59 13.99 -7.88 -2.24
CA VAL A 59 13.52 -7.60 -0.89
C VAL A 59 13.22 -6.11 -0.71
N GLY A 60 14.05 -5.25 -1.30
CA GLY A 60 13.87 -3.80 -1.23
C GLY A 60 15.15 -3.05 -1.57
N GLY A 61 15.16 -1.77 -1.22
CA GLY A 61 16.29 -0.89 -1.40
C GLY A 61 15.95 0.57 -1.20
N TYR A 62 16.91 1.44 -1.47
CA TYR A 62 16.69 2.88 -1.48
C TYR A 62 16.40 3.31 -2.92
N ILE A 63 15.15 3.65 -3.19
CA ILE A 63 14.63 3.89 -4.55
C ILE A 63 14.37 5.38 -4.73
N TYR A 64 14.90 5.95 -5.79
CA TYR A 64 14.60 7.33 -6.14
C TYR A 64 13.18 7.50 -6.66
N ASN A 65 12.59 8.68 -6.43
CA ASN A 65 11.27 9.01 -6.95
C ASN A 65 11.35 9.28 -8.46
N LYS A 66 10.83 8.32 -9.23
CA LYS A 66 10.88 8.38 -10.70
C LYS A 66 10.06 9.54 -11.27
N GLU A 67 8.94 9.89 -10.64
CA GLU A 67 8.07 10.98 -11.08
C GLU A 67 8.77 12.33 -10.93
N ASN A 68 9.36 12.58 -9.77
CA ASN A 68 10.15 13.79 -9.52
C ASN A 68 11.36 13.89 -10.45
N TYR A 69 12.06 12.77 -10.68
CA TYR A 69 13.16 12.71 -11.62
C TYR A 69 12.72 13.09 -13.04
N ASN A 70 11.63 12.49 -13.52
CA ASN A 70 11.09 12.77 -14.85
C ASN A 70 10.61 14.21 -14.99
N ALA A 71 9.93 14.76 -13.98
CA ALA A 71 9.50 16.16 -13.99
C ALA A 71 10.69 17.12 -14.12
N ARG A 72 11.76 16.90 -13.35
CA ARG A 72 12.98 17.71 -13.44
C ARG A 72 13.73 17.52 -14.74
N LEU A 73 13.74 16.31 -15.29
CA LEU A 73 14.32 16.05 -16.60
C LEU A 73 13.60 16.88 -17.68
N LEU A 74 12.28 16.87 -17.67
CA LEU A 74 11.45 17.66 -18.59
C LEU A 74 11.69 19.16 -18.43
N GLU A 75 11.78 19.64 -17.19
CA GLU A 75 12.10 21.04 -16.91
C GLU A 75 13.47 21.43 -17.48
N THR A 76 14.47 20.56 -17.32
CA THR A 76 15.82 20.74 -17.84
C THR A 76 15.83 20.82 -19.37
N ILE A 77 15.13 19.87 -20.02
CA ILE A 77 14.96 19.86 -21.46
C ILE A 77 14.31 21.17 -21.95
N HIS A 78 13.26 21.61 -21.27
CA HIS A 78 12.57 22.87 -21.60
C HIS A 78 13.48 24.08 -21.50
N LYS A 79 14.33 24.16 -20.47
CA LYS A 79 15.34 25.25 -20.34
C LYS A 79 16.33 25.24 -21.50
N ILE A 80 16.81 24.07 -21.91
CA ILE A 80 17.75 23.95 -23.04
C ILE A 80 17.09 24.38 -24.36
N LEU A 81 15.86 23.90 -24.62
CA LEU A 81 15.09 24.22 -25.81
C LEU A 81 14.75 25.73 -25.89
N ASN A 82 14.59 26.40 -24.76
CA ASN A 82 14.37 27.84 -24.66
C ASN A 82 15.66 28.64 -24.69
N GLY A 83 16.81 28.02 -25.07
CA GLY A 83 18.09 28.70 -25.30
C GLY A 83 18.94 28.88 -24.04
N THR A 84 18.60 28.27 -22.90
CA THR A 84 19.49 28.32 -21.73
C THR A 84 20.70 27.42 -21.98
N PRO A 85 21.94 27.96 -21.96
CA PRO A 85 23.13 27.15 -22.15
C PRO A 85 23.27 26.08 -21.09
N ALA A 86 23.60 24.84 -21.46
CA ALA A 86 23.71 23.70 -20.54
C ALA A 86 24.65 23.99 -19.35
N ARG A 87 25.71 24.76 -19.55
CA ARG A 87 26.65 25.18 -18.49
C ARG A 87 26.01 26.01 -17.37
N ASN A 88 24.88 26.65 -17.65
CA ASN A 88 24.15 27.49 -16.69
C ASN A 88 23.08 26.73 -15.95
N ILE A 89 22.87 25.44 -16.27
CA ILE A 89 21.92 24.57 -15.60
C ILE A 89 22.66 23.86 -14.47
N PRO A 90 22.28 24.06 -13.21
CA PRO A 90 22.93 23.40 -12.07
C PRO A 90 22.76 21.87 -12.14
N LEU A 91 23.80 21.13 -11.75
CA LEU A 91 23.75 19.70 -11.60
C LEU A 91 22.75 19.39 -10.48
N TYR A 92 21.81 18.51 -10.79
CA TYR A 92 20.82 18.01 -9.83
C TYR A 92 21.26 16.66 -9.29
N TYR A 93 21.35 16.57 -7.97
CA TYR A 93 21.55 15.32 -7.25
C TYR A 93 20.18 14.93 -6.68
N PRO A 94 19.57 13.81 -7.12
CA PRO A 94 18.28 13.38 -6.59
C PRO A 94 18.45 13.00 -5.11
N ASP A 95 17.78 13.77 -4.24
CA ASP A 95 17.76 13.55 -2.77
C ASP A 95 16.37 13.08 -2.30
N ASP A 96 15.50 12.76 -3.24
CA ASP A 96 14.11 12.42 -3.04
C ASP A 96 13.83 10.90 -3.11
N GLY A 97 14.85 10.09 -2.84
CA GLY A 97 14.72 8.66 -2.68
C GLY A 97 14.04 8.27 -1.37
N ALA A 98 13.44 7.11 -1.35
CA ALA A 98 12.86 6.52 -0.16
C ALA A 98 13.30 5.06 0.02
N PRO A 99 13.40 4.55 1.24
CA PRO A 99 13.52 3.14 1.47
C PRO A 99 12.21 2.45 1.10
N VAL A 100 12.28 1.49 0.19
CA VAL A 100 11.13 0.74 -0.32
C VAL A 100 11.39 -0.74 -0.15
N PHE A 101 10.46 -1.47 0.47
CA PHE A 101 10.63 -2.89 0.76
C PHE A 101 9.36 -3.69 0.46
N ASN A 102 9.54 -4.94 0.05
CA ASN A 102 8.45 -5.90 -0.07
C ASN A 102 8.27 -6.62 1.27
N TYR A 103 7.15 -6.37 1.94
CA TYR A 103 6.85 -6.90 3.27
C TYR A 103 6.84 -8.45 3.30
N LYS A 104 6.22 -9.08 2.29
CA LYS A 104 6.19 -10.54 2.17
C LYS A 104 7.59 -11.11 1.97
N SER A 105 8.39 -10.50 1.09
CA SER A 105 9.76 -10.95 0.81
C SER A 105 10.68 -10.81 2.03
N LEU A 106 10.47 -9.79 2.87
CA LEU A 106 11.18 -9.67 4.15
C LEU A 106 10.86 -10.86 5.05
N LEU A 107 9.58 -11.16 5.26
CA LEU A 107 9.15 -12.26 6.12
C LEU A 107 9.59 -13.62 5.60
N GLN A 108 9.53 -13.87 4.30
CA GLN A 108 9.98 -15.13 3.67
C GLN A 108 11.48 -15.39 3.87
N ARG A 109 12.24 -14.35 4.17
CA ARG A 109 13.70 -14.42 4.37
C ARG A 109 14.11 -14.17 5.83
N ASP A 110 13.17 -14.31 6.77
CA ASP A 110 13.37 -14.10 8.21
C ASP A 110 13.94 -12.71 8.56
N LEU A 111 13.70 -11.71 7.70
CA LEU A 111 14.08 -10.34 7.95
C LEU A 111 12.96 -9.59 8.66
N ASN A 112 13.29 -8.93 9.77
CA ASN A 112 12.29 -8.23 10.57
C ASN A 112 11.94 -6.86 9.95
N PRO A 113 10.68 -6.64 9.50
CA PRO A 113 10.26 -5.36 8.90
C PRO A 113 10.39 -4.15 9.85
N LYS A 114 10.39 -4.37 11.16
CA LYS A 114 10.53 -3.30 12.17
C LYS A 114 11.94 -2.69 12.19
N LEU A 115 12.93 -3.37 11.63
CA LEU A 115 14.30 -2.88 11.52
C LEU A 115 14.52 -2.03 10.27
N CYS A 116 13.54 -1.91 9.40
CA CYS A 116 13.62 -1.03 8.23
C CYS A 116 13.72 0.45 8.65
N PRO A 117 14.38 1.28 7.85
CA PRO A 117 14.52 2.72 8.13
C PRO A 117 13.16 3.41 8.32
N LYS A 118 13.14 4.51 9.08
CA LYS A 118 11.93 5.36 9.19
C LYS A 118 11.55 5.91 7.81
N GLY A 119 10.25 5.97 7.54
CA GLY A 119 9.75 6.42 6.23
C GLY A 119 9.76 5.33 5.15
N THR A 120 9.99 4.07 5.51
CA THR A 120 9.92 2.95 4.57
C THR A 120 8.52 2.80 3.98
N ILE A 121 8.47 2.68 2.66
CA ILE A 121 7.28 2.31 1.90
C ILE A 121 7.27 0.79 1.75
N PHE A 122 6.19 0.15 2.18
CA PHE A 122 6.05 -1.30 2.06
C PHE A 122 5.11 -1.68 0.92
N TYR A 123 5.60 -2.53 0.00
CA TYR A 123 4.77 -3.27 -0.96
C TYR A 123 4.28 -4.59 -0.33
N ASN A 124 3.16 -5.09 -0.81
CA ASN A 124 2.57 -6.37 -0.39
C ASN A 124 2.38 -6.48 1.14
N MET A 125 2.14 -5.35 1.79
CA MET A 125 1.77 -5.34 3.20
C MET A 125 0.36 -5.93 3.35
N PRO A 126 0.14 -6.85 4.30
CA PRO A 126 -1.19 -7.37 4.53
C PRO A 126 -2.12 -6.22 4.96
N PRO A 127 -3.38 -6.22 4.53
CA PRO A 127 -4.34 -5.19 4.92
C PRO A 127 -4.47 -5.16 6.44
N THR A 128 -4.59 -3.98 7.00
CA THR A 128 -4.86 -3.78 8.42
C THR A 128 -6.20 -4.39 8.81
N PHE A 129 -6.39 -4.66 10.11
CA PHE A 129 -7.68 -5.16 10.62
C PHE A 129 -8.86 -4.29 10.14
N TRP A 130 -8.70 -2.97 10.16
CA TRP A 130 -9.72 -2.02 9.72
C TRP A 130 -10.02 -2.13 8.23
N GLU A 131 -9.01 -2.15 7.38
CA GLU A 131 -9.19 -2.32 5.93
C GLU A 131 -9.83 -3.66 5.57
N LYS A 132 -9.44 -4.73 6.28
CA LYS A 132 -9.98 -6.07 6.03
C LYS A 132 -11.46 -6.20 6.41
N TYR A 133 -11.89 -5.53 7.47
CA TYR A 133 -13.24 -5.67 8.03
C TYR A 133 -14.09 -4.40 7.91
N GLU A 134 -13.67 -3.42 7.13
CA GLU A 134 -14.35 -2.14 6.95
C GLU A 134 -15.85 -2.32 6.64
N TYR A 135 -16.18 -3.09 5.62
CA TYR A 135 -17.58 -3.34 5.22
C TYR A 135 -18.38 -4.08 6.29
N VAL A 136 -17.75 -4.98 7.01
CA VAL A 136 -18.42 -5.74 8.09
C VAL A 136 -18.73 -4.82 9.27
N ILE A 137 -17.78 -3.97 9.64
CA ILE A 137 -17.94 -2.98 10.72
C ILE A 137 -19.05 -1.99 10.37
N ILE A 138 -19.04 -1.45 9.14
CA ILE A 138 -20.10 -0.54 8.66
C ILE A 138 -21.46 -1.22 8.69
N SER A 139 -21.56 -2.47 8.20
CA SER A 139 -22.82 -3.21 8.18
C SER A 139 -23.38 -3.48 9.57
N ILE A 140 -22.54 -3.88 10.51
CA ILE A 140 -22.95 -4.10 11.91
C ILE A 140 -23.41 -2.80 12.56
N THR A 141 -22.67 -1.72 12.34
CA THR A 141 -23.02 -0.40 12.88
C THR A 141 -24.36 0.09 12.34
N ALA A 142 -24.59 -0.04 11.03
CA ALA A 142 -25.88 0.30 10.40
C ALA A 142 -27.04 -0.54 10.95
N ALA A 143 -26.83 -1.83 11.15
CA ALA A 143 -27.83 -2.72 11.74
C ALA A 143 -28.19 -2.31 13.17
N ILE A 144 -27.22 -1.98 14.01
CA ILE A 144 -27.44 -1.51 15.38
C ILE A 144 -28.23 -0.19 15.38
N ILE A 145 -27.87 0.75 14.54
CA ILE A 145 -28.58 2.05 14.42
C ILE A 145 -30.04 1.81 14.00
N THR A 146 -30.26 0.98 12.99
CA THR A 146 -31.61 0.62 12.52
C THR A 146 -32.45 -0.01 13.62
N LEU A 147 -31.86 -0.91 14.39
CA LEU A 147 -32.53 -1.59 15.52
C LEU A 147 -32.91 -0.58 16.62
N LEU A 148 -32.02 0.37 16.94
CA LEU A 148 -32.31 1.43 17.90
C LEU A 148 -33.48 2.34 17.45
N PHE A 149 -33.49 2.74 16.17
CA PHE A 149 -34.62 3.49 15.61
C PHE A 149 -35.92 2.70 15.64
N PHE A 150 -35.87 1.39 15.34
CA PHE A 150 -37.03 0.53 15.42
C PHE A 150 -37.60 0.43 16.85
N PHE A 151 -36.73 0.27 17.86
CA PHE A 151 -37.16 0.28 19.26
C PHE A 151 -37.76 1.63 19.68
N GLN A 152 -37.16 2.73 19.27
CA GLN A 152 -37.71 4.07 19.54
C GLN A 152 -39.10 4.25 18.90
N TYR A 153 -39.28 3.77 17.67
CA TYR A 153 -40.56 3.81 16.97
C TYR A 153 -41.63 3.01 17.71
N LEU A 154 -41.31 1.78 18.12
CA LEU A 154 -42.26 0.94 18.93
C LEU A 154 -42.62 1.60 20.24
N ARG A 155 -41.67 2.21 20.93
CA ARG A 155 -41.91 2.93 22.19
C ARG A 155 -42.84 4.14 21.96
N LEU A 156 -42.64 4.92 20.93
CA LEU A 156 -43.53 6.03 20.60
C LEU A 156 -44.95 5.57 20.26
N GLN A 157 -45.08 4.46 19.53
CA GLN A 157 -46.38 3.86 19.19
C GLN A 157 -47.12 3.38 20.42
N SER A 158 -46.42 2.73 21.36
CA SER A 158 -47.04 2.27 22.62
C SER A 158 -47.49 3.45 23.49
N LEU A 159 -46.72 4.49 23.61
CA LEU A 159 -47.06 5.71 24.35
C LEU A 159 -48.28 6.43 23.75
N SER A 160 -48.37 6.49 22.42
CA SER A 160 -49.53 7.10 21.73
C SER A 160 -50.80 6.28 21.96
N ARG A 161 -50.75 4.96 21.99
CA ARG A 161 -51.90 4.07 22.34
C ARG A 161 -52.37 4.30 23.78
N ILE A 162 -51.45 4.33 24.74
CA ILE A 162 -51.78 4.59 26.15
C ILE A 162 -52.46 5.93 26.32
N LYS A 163 -51.98 7.02 25.71
CA LYS A 163 -52.58 8.33 25.75
C LYS A 163 -53.99 8.33 25.15
N ARG A 164 -54.23 7.63 24.04
CA ARG A 164 -55.59 7.51 23.45
C ARG A 164 -56.56 6.80 24.37
N LEU A 165 -56.12 5.70 25.02
CA LEU A 165 -56.97 4.95 25.98
C LEU A 165 -57.28 5.80 27.20
N GLN A 166 -56.34 6.55 27.76
CA GLN A 166 -56.59 7.45 28.88
C GLN A 166 -57.59 8.56 28.51
N GLN A 167 -57.47 9.11 27.32
CA GLN A 167 -58.40 10.16 26.86
C GLN A 167 -59.83 9.61 26.67
N GLN A 168 -59.99 8.39 26.12
CA GLN A 168 -61.29 7.74 26.00
C GLN A 168 -61.91 7.43 27.38
N GLN A 169 -61.13 7.03 28.39
CA GLN A 169 -61.61 6.85 29.74
C GLN A 169 -62.09 8.17 30.39
N LEU A 170 -61.35 9.24 30.17
CA LEU A 170 -61.70 10.57 30.67
C LEU A 170 -63.01 11.05 30.06
N ASP A 171 -63.16 10.95 28.74
CA ASP A 171 -64.36 11.32 28.01
C ASP A 171 -65.60 10.50 28.42
N SER A 172 -65.42 9.21 28.67
CA SER A 172 -66.52 8.33 29.17
C SER A 172 -66.93 8.71 30.59
N ASN A 173 -66.03 9.01 31.49
CA ASN A 173 -66.31 9.41 32.86
C ASN A 173 -67.00 10.79 32.93
N LEU A 174 -66.72 11.69 32.01
CA LEU A 174 -67.38 13.00 31.89
C LEU A 174 -68.83 12.88 31.37
N LYS A 175 -69.14 11.85 30.59
CA LYS A 175 -70.45 11.61 30.00
C LYS A 175 -71.45 10.97 30.96
N TYR A 176 -70.96 10.33 32.06
CA TYR A 176 -71.78 9.70 33.11
C TYR A 176 -71.92 10.55 34.38
N ARG A 177 -71.52 11.79 34.35
CA ARG A 177 -71.67 12.76 35.43
C ARG A 177 -72.71 13.84 35.03
#